data_cb0fa525ef997a548c959b98d24a075d
#
_entry.id   cb0fa525ef997a548c959b98d24a075d
#
_cell.length_a   1.000
_cell.length_b   1.000
_cell.length_c   1.000
_cell.angle_alpha   90.00
_cell.angle_beta   90.00
_cell.angle_gamma   90.00
#
_symmetry.space_group_name_H-M   'P 1'
#
loop_
_entity.id
_entity.type
_entity.pdbx_description
1 polymer ?
#
loop_
_entity_poly.entity_id
_entity_poly.type
_entity_poly.pdbx_seq_one_letter_code
_entity_poly.pdbx_strand_id
1 'polypeptide(L)'
;QMENRSDKLSDVHWRNGWKNLWRTLGHPIETIEQQGWGDFVTTELLPFSTGQNDAQYWPNYTNHLIGGGMSYRMMREWYRAHGFRHERSWALATITAYHLLNETVEMNDKTNLRADPVADMYIFNVAGVLMFESDRVSRFFGRTLNMSDWSFQPLYDPRRGTLENQGQNYMIRLRLGRTTPWSLFYHWGNSGEFGASRHLGDG
;
A
#
# COMPACT_ATOMS: atom_id res chain seq x y z
N GLN A 1 3.59 12.24 1.33
CA GLN A 1 2.61 12.99 2.13
C GLN A 1 1.24 12.39 1.87
N MET A 2 0.72 11.65 2.82
CA MET A 2 -0.66 11.17 2.76
C MET A 2 -1.55 12.34 3.15
N GLU A 3 -2.02 13.08 2.15
CA GLU A 3 -2.99 14.15 2.36
C GLU A 3 -4.39 13.54 2.47
N ASN A 4 -5.12 13.87 3.53
CA ASN A 4 -6.56 13.65 3.57
C ASN A 4 -7.19 14.50 2.48
N ARG A 5 -7.46 13.89 1.34
CA ARG A 5 -8.05 14.53 0.18
C ARG A 5 -9.46 14.02 -0.02
N SER A 6 -10.38 14.92 -0.24
CA SER A 6 -11.73 14.63 -0.70
C SER A 6 -11.92 15.39 -2.00
N ASP A 7 -11.86 14.68 -3.12
CA ASP A 7 -12.02 15.28 -4.44
C ASP A 7 -13.32 14.77 -5.10
N LYS A 8 -14.05 15.64 -5.76
CA LYS A 8 -15.15 15.16 -6.61
C LYS A 8 -14.56 14.31 -7.73
N LEU A 9 -15.23 13.23 -8.04
CA LEU A 9 -14.80 12.33 -9.11
C LEU A 9 -14.61 13.05 -10.45
N SER A 10 -15.41 14.12 -10.67
CA SER A 10 -15.34 15.00 -11.86
C SER A 10 -14.10 15.89 -11.89
N ASP A 11 -13.49 16.16 -10.74
CA ASP A 11 -12.38 17.13 -10.61
C ASP A 11 -11.02 16.43 -10.78
N VAL A 12 -11.01 15.10 -10.76
CA VAL A 12 -9.81 14.31 -11.04
C VAL A 12 -9.50 14.37 -12.54
N HIS A 13 -8.33 14.84 -12.89
CA HIS A 13 -7.86 14.91 -14.27
C HIS A 13 -7.40 13.54 -14.80
N TRP A 14 -8.33 12.59 -14.91
CA TRP A 14 -8.08 11.19 -15.28
C TRP A 14 -7.17 11.02 -16.49
N ARG A 15 -7.42 11.81 -17.54
CA ARG A 15 -6.60 11.76 -18.76
C ARG A 15 -5.14 12.10 -18.49
N ASN A 16 -4.90 13.09 -17.66
CA ASN A 16 -3.54 13.50 -17.29
C ASN A 16 -2.88 12.42 -16.40
N GLY A 17 -3.60 11.93 -15.40
CA GLY A 17 -3.12 10.85 -14.53
C GLY A 17 -2.69 9.64 -15.33
N TRP A 18 -3.56 9.11 -16.19
CA TRP A 18 -3.22 7.98 -17.07
C TRP A 18 -2.04 8.28 -17.99
N LYS A 19 -2.02 9.45 -18.62
CA LYS A 19 -0.90 9.84 -19.49
C LYS A 19 0.41 9.88 -18.73
N ASN A 20 0.43 10.49 -17.55
CA ASN A 20 1.62 10.60 -16.71
C ASN A 20 2.08 9.23 -16.24
N LEU A 21 1.16 8.42 -15.72
CA LEU A 21 1.45 7.06 -15.25
C LEU A 21 2.04 6.19 -16.37
N TRP A 22 1.40 6.13 -17.53
CA TRP A 22 1.90 5.32 -18.65
C TRP A 22 3.21 5.83 -19.23
N ARG A 23 3.45 7.14 -19.19
CA ARG A 23 4.75 7.70 -19.55
C ARG A 23 5.83 7.21 -18.60
N THR A 24 5.57 7.25 -17.30
CA THR A 24 6.50 6.78 -16.27
C THR A 24 6.74 5.28 -16.35
N LEU A 25 5.67 4.48 -16.37
CA LEU A 25 5.78 3.02 -16.40
C LEU A 25 6.23 2.47 -17.76
N GLY A 26 5.92 3.16 -18.86
CA GLY A 26 6.34 2.76 -20.21
C GLY A 26 7.81 3.02 -20.51
N HIS A 27 8.43 3.97 -19.80
CA HIS A 27 9.82 4.35 -19.96
C HIS A 27 10.56 4.38 -18.60
N PRO A 28 10.60 3.25 -17.87
CA PRO A 28 11.07 3.24 -16.49
C PRO A 28 12.54 3.66 -16.36
N ILE A 29 13.39 3.20 -17.27
CA ILE A 29 14.83 3.52 -17.26
C ILE A 29 15.04 5.01 -17.50
N GLU A 30 14.38 5.58 -18.51
CA GLU A 30 14.45 7.00 -18.81
C GLU A 30 13.96 7.86 -17.64
N THR A 31 12.88 7.42 -16.98
CA THR A 31 12.34 8.12 -15.81
C THR A 31 13.33 8.09 -14.63
N ILE A 32 13.97 6.95 -14.38
CA ILE A 32 15.00 6.83 -13.34
C ILE A 32 16.24 7.67 -13.70
N GLU A 33 16.67 7.68 -14.96
CA GLU A 33 17.80 8.51 -15.42
C GLU A 33 17.51 10.00 -15.26
N GLN A 34 16.29 10.44 -15.52
CA GLN A 34 15.86 11.83 -15.32
C GLN A 34 15.87 12.23 -13.83
N GLN A 35 15.49 11.33 -12.93
CA GLN A 35 15.57 11.53 -11.49
C GLN A 35 17.01 11.41 -10.97
N GLY A 36 17.80 10.55 -11.57
CA GLY A 36 19.14 10.12 -11.16
C GLY A 36 19.12 8.80 -10.40
N TRP A 37 19.96 7.84 -10.82
CA TRP A 37 20.04 6.51 -10.20
C TRP A 37 20.36 6.55 -8.70
N GLY A 38 21.26 7.46 -8.29
CA GLY A 38 21.60 7.63 -6.88
C GLY A 38 20.41 8.10 -6.06
N ASP A 39 19.69 9.09 -6.57
CA ASP A 39 18.49 9.63 -5.93
C ASP A 39 17.39 8.55 -5.86
N PHE A 40 17.10 7.87 -6.97
CA PHE A 40 16.14 6.76 -7.00
C PHE A 40 16.45 5.68 -5.96
N VAL A 41 17.72 5.25 -5.86
CA VAL A 41 18.10 4.23 -4.88
C VAL A 41 17.92 4.73 -3.44
N THR A 42 18.31 5.97 -3.15
CA THR A 42 18.29 6.50 -1.78
C THR A 42 16.93 7.02 -1.33
N THR A 43 16.05 7.42 -2.27
CA THR A 43 14.71 7.91 -1.93
C THR A 43 13.63 6.83 -2.05
N GLU A 44 13.74 5.93 -3.03
CA GLU A 44 12.68 4.95 -3.28
C GLU A 44 12.98 3.54 -2.72
N LEU A 45 14.27 3.12 -2.77
CA LEU A 45 14.60 1.72 -2.50
C LEU A 45 15.22 1.46 -1.12
N LEU A 46 16.11 2.33 -0.62
CA LEU A 46 16.91 2.05 0.56
C LEU A 46 16.69 3.07 1.68
N PRO A 47 16.33 2.62 2.89
CA PRO A 47 15.97 3.46 4.03
C PRO A 47 17.21 4.04 4.75
N PHE A 48 18.12 4.71 4.03
CA PHE A 48 19.30 5.31 4.65
C PHE A 48 19.10 6.74 5.14
N SER A 49 18.01 7.39 4.74
CA SER A 49 17.67 8.74 5.18
C SER A 49 16.43 8.72 6.05
N THR A 50 16.42 9.49 7.11
CA THR A 50 15.24 9.80 7.93
C THR A 50 14.68 11.19 7.65
N GLY A 51 15.17 11.84 6.60
CA GLY A 51 14.71 13.16 6.16
C GLY A 51 13.24 13.13 5.74
N GLN A 52 12.42 14.04 6.31
CA GLN A 52 10.97 14.05 6.06
C GLN A 52 10.58 14.41 4.63
N ASN A 53 11.46 15.07 3.88
CA ASN A 53 11.08 15.67 2.59
C ASN A 53 11.24 14.76 1.38
N ASP A 54 12.03 13.67 1.49
CA ASP A 54 12.39 12.83 0.34
C ASP A 54 12.33 11.31 0.64
N ALA A 55 11.82 10.90 1.80
CA ALA A 55 11.82 9.50 2.20
C ALA A 55 10.55 8.78 1.75
N GLN A 56 10.49 8.34 0.50
CA GLN A 56 9.39 7.51 -0.04
C GLN A 56 9.53 6.02 0.32
N TYR A 57 10.72 5.56 0.67
CA TYR A 57 10.97 4.15 0.93
C TYR A 57 10.12 3.55 2.07
N TRP A 58 9.77 4.32 3.13
CA TRP A 58 8.93 3.78 4.20
C TRP A 58 7.50 3.47 3.72
N PRO A 59 6.79 4.37 3.02
CA PRO A 59 5.55 4.04 2.33
C PRO A 59 5.69 2.84 1.39
N ASN A 60 6.76 2.76 0.60
CA ASN A 60 6.97 1.66 -0.33
C ASN A 60 7.08 0.32 0.38
N TYR A 61 7.81 0.24 1.50
CA TYR A 61 7.90 -0.97 2.31
C TYR A 61 6.62 -1.28 3.07
N THR A 62 6.01 -0.29 3.71
CA THR A 62 4.85 -0.53 4.58
C THR A 62 3.56 -0.69 3.80
N ASN A 63 3.38 0.09 2.74
CA ASN A 63 2.13 0.14 2.01
C ASN A 63 2.15 -0.78 0.78
N HIS A 64 3.20 -0.74 -0.03
CA HIS A 64 3.28 -1.53 -1.26
C HIS A 64 3.79 -2.96 -0.99
N LEU A 65 4.92 -3.12 -0.31
CA LEU A 65 5.48 -4.45 -0.06
C LEU A 65 4.62 -5.26 0.92
N ILE A 66 4.37 -4.72 2.12
CA ILE A 66 3.65 -5.45 3.17
C ILE A 66 2.15 -5.33 2.98
N GLY A 67 1.64 -4.13 2.86
CA GLY A 67 0.21 -3.85 2.72
C GLY A 67 -0.36 -4.41 1.43
N GLY A 68 0.26 -4.09 0.29
CA GLY A 68 -0.14 -4.60 -1.03
C GLY A 68 -0.04 -6.12 -1.12
N GLY A 69 1.04 -6.70 -0.58
CA GLY A 69 1.18 -8.16 -0.50
C GLY A 69 0.11 -8.82 0.37
N MET A 70 -0.21 -8.23 1.52
CA MET A 70 -1.31 -8.71 2.39
C MET A 70 -2.65 -8.60 1.68
N SER A 71 -2.94 -7.48 1.04
CA SER A 71 -4.18 -7.27 0.28
C SER A 71 -4.32 -8.27 -0.87
N TYR A 72 -3.23 -8.53 -1.62
CA TYR A 72 -3.20 -9.60 -2.60
C TYR A 72 -3.59 -10.94 -1.98
N ARG A 73 -3.00 -11.30 -0.85
CA ARG A 73 -3.29 -12.57 -0.17
C ARG A 73 -4.74 -12.66 0.28
N MET A 74 -5.31 -11.60 0.85
CA MET A 74 -6.71 -11.54 1.26
C MET A 74 -7.64 -11.71 0.06
N MET A 75 -7.37 -11.03 -1.06
CA MET A 75 -8.15 -11.19 -2.29
C MET A 75 -8.07 -12.60 -2.84
N ARG A 76 -6.89 -13.21 -2.85
CA ARG A 76 -6.72 -14.60 -3.28
C ARG A 76 -7.53 -15.57 -2.43
N GLU A 77 -7.50 -15.43 -1.12
CA GLU A 77 -8.27 -16.28 -0.21
C GLU A 77 -9.77 -16.04 -0.36
N TRP A 78 -10.19 -14.80 -0.59
CA TRP A 78 -11.57 -14.47 -0.87
C TRP A 78 -12.07 -15.11 -2.16
N TYR A 79 -11.34 -14.97 -3.27
CA TYR A 79 -11.70 -15.61 -4.56
C TYR A 79 -11.77 -17.13 -4.43
N ARG A 80 -10.81 -17.71 -3.71
CA ARG A 80 -10.80 -19.15 -3.45
C ARG A 80 -12.02 -19.59 -2.63
N ALA A 81 -12.37 -18.88 -1.57
CA ALA A 81 -13.52 -19.19 -0.72
C ALA A 81 -14.86 -19.07 -1.46
N HIS A 82 -14.92 -18.22 -2.50
CA HIS A 82 -16.10 -18.05 -3.35
C HIS A 82 -16.08 -18.95 -4.60
N GLY A 83 -15.17 -19.91 -4.68
CA GLY A 83 -15.15 -20.92 -5.75
C GLY A 83 -14.65 -20.42 -7.10
N PHE A 84 -13.97 -19.28 -7.14
CA PHE A 84 -13.37 -18.80 -8.39
C PHE A 84 -12.24 -19.71 -8.84
N ARG A 85 -12.27 -20.12 -10.12
CA ARG A 85 -11.13 -20.77 -10.75
C ARG A 85 -10.04 -19.72 -11.00
N HIS A 86 -8.77 -20.10 -10.87
CA HIS A 86 -7.64 -19.19 -11.06
C HIS A 86 -7.62 -18.00 -10.08
N GLU A 87 -7.88 -18.27 -8.81
CA GLU A 87 -7.95 -17.28 -7.74
C GLU A 87 -6.72 -16.36 -7.65
N ARG A 88 -5.53 -16.91 -7.99
CA ARG A 88 -4.28 -16.12 -8.06
C ARG A 88 -4.32 -15.04 -9.14
N SER A 89 -4.78 -15.40 -10.32
CA SER A 89 -4.87 -14.47 -11.44
C SER A 89 -5.89 -13.38 -11.17
N TRP A 90 -7.03 -13.73 -10.57
CA TRP A 90 -8.03 -12.76 -10.19
C TRP A 90 -7.53 -11.82 -9.10
N ALA A 91 -6.85 -12.34 -8.08
CA ALA A 91 -6.27 -11.52 -7.03
C ALA A 91 -5.22 -10.57 -7.58
N LEU A 92 -4.32 -11.09 -8.44
CA LEU A 92 -3.30 -10.26 -9.08
C LEU A 92 -3.92 -9.17 -9.95
N ALA A 93 -4.91 -9.51 -10.77
CA ALA A 93 -5.60 -8.53 -11.61
C ALA A 93 -6.30 -7.46 -10.77
N THR A 94 -6.98 -7.85 -9.69
CA THR A 94 -7.69 -6.93 -8.80
C THR A 94 -6.74 -5.97 -8.12
N ILE A 95 -5.67 -6.49 -7.51
CA ILE A 95 -4.72 -5.62 -6.78
C ILE A 95 -3.93 -4.73 -7.73
N THR A 96 -3.54 -5.24 -8.90
CA THR A 96 -2.87 -4.42 -9.92
C THR A 96 -3.78 -3.30 -10.42
N ALA A 97 -5.06 -3.60 -10.71
CA ALA A 97 -6.02 -2.59 -11.12
C ALA A 97 -6.22 -1.52 -10.03
N TYR A 98 -6.30 -1.94 -8.77
CA TYR A 98 -6.38 -1.03 -7.63
C TYR A 98 -5.18 -0.08 -7.57
N HIS A 99 -3.96 -0.61 -7.63
CA HIS A 99 -2.75 0.21 -7.59
C HIS A 99 -2.65 1.14 -8.79
N LEU A 100 -2.95 0.66 -10.01
CA LEU A 100 -2.96 1.53 -11.21
C LEU A 100 -3.97 2.67 -11.09
N LEU A 101 -5.13 2.43 -10.50
CA LEU A 101 -6.12 3.49 -10.26
C LEU A 101 -5.63 4.49 -9.21
N ASN A 102 -5.02 4.01 -8.13
CA ASN A 102 -4.44 4.84 -7.10
C ASN A 102 -3.35 5.76 -7.67
N GLU A 103 -2.38 5.17 -8.38
CA GLU A 103 -1.31 5.91 -9.06
C GLU A 103 -1.87 6.93 -10.07
N THR A 104 -2.94 6.58 -10.79
CA THR A 104 -3.58 7.50 -11.72
C THR A 104 -4.13 8.73 -11.01
N VAL A 105 -4.75 8.54 -9.83
CA VAL A 105 -5.25 9.64 -9.00
C VAL A 105 -4.09 10.47 -8.44
N GLU A 106 -3.02 9.84 -8.02
CA GLU A 106 -1.85 10.55 -7.49
C GLU A 106 -1.09 11.34 -8.56
N MET A 107 -1.07 10.83 -9.79
CA MET A 107 -0.38 11.43 -10.93
C MET A 107 -1.19 12.49 -11.71
N ASN A 108 -2.46 12.74 -11.31
CA ASN A 108 -3.37 13.57 -12.12
C ASN A 108 -2.91 15.03 -12.28
N ASP A 109 -2.30 15.62 -11.25
CA ASP A 109 -1.84 17.00 -11.23
C ASP A 109 -0.31 17.13 -11.25
N LYS A 110 0.43 16.02 -11.37
CA LYS A 110 1.89 16.04 -11.36
C LYS A 110 2.44 16.64 -12.66
N THR A 111 3.23 17.68 -12.53
CA THR A 111 3.96 18.31 -13.63
C THR A 111 5.40 17.82 -13.71
N ASN A 112 5.97 17.42 -12.56
CA ASN A 112 7.31 16.86 -12.45
C ASN A 112 7.18 15.37 -12.12
N LEU A 113 7.50 14.51 -13.10
CA LEU A 113 7.36 13.06 -12.95
C LEU A 113 8.58 12.50 -12.23
N ARG A 114 8.36 11.75 -11.18
CA ARG A 114 9.38 10.99 -10.45
C ARG A 114 9.23 9.49 -10.74
N ALA A 115 10.25 8.73 -10.39
CA ALA A 115 10.27 7.29 -10.59
C ALA A 115 9.57 6.47 -9.48
N ASP A 116 8.89 7.14 -8.55
CA ASP A 116 8.09 6.54 -7.49
C ASP A 116 7.14 5.43 -8.01
N PRO A 117 6.28 5.65 -9.03
CA PRO A 117 5.44 4.59 -9.58
C PRO A 117 6.23 3.41 -10.16
N VAL A 118 7.49 3.62 -10.58
CA VAL A 118 8.36 2.54 -11.05
C VAL A 118 8.77 1.65 -9.89
N ALA A 119 9.18 2.25 -8.77
CA ALA A 119 9.52 1.49 -7.56
C ALA A 119 8.30 0.71 -7.05
N ASP A 120 7.15 1.36 -6.96
CA ASP A 120 5.93 0.77 -6.42
C ASP A 120 5.41 -0.38 -7.27
N MET A 121 5.23 -0.14 -8.57
CA MET A 121 4.59 -1.11 -9.45
C MET A 121 5.53 -2.26 -9.86
N TYR A 122 6.80 -1.98 -10.12
CA TYR A 122 7.71 -3.01 -10.66
C TYR A 122 8.55 -3.69 -9.60
N ILE A 123 8.76 -3.05 -8.44
CA ILE A 123 9.61 -3.62 -7.39
C ILE A 123 8.76 -4.03 -6.19
N PHE A 124 8.14 -3.09 -5.49
CA PHE A 124 7.51 -3.37 -4.21
C PHE A 124 6.22 -4.18 -4.32
N ASN A 125 5.33 -3.86 -5.26
CA ASN A 125 4.11 -4.65 -5.46
C ASN A 125 4.43 -6.07 -5.92
N VAL A 126 5.38 -6.23 -6.84
CA VAL A 126 5.81 -7.56 -7.30
C VAL A 126 6.44 -8.35 -6.16
N ALA A 127 7.35 -7.73 -5.41
CA ALA A 127 7.98 -8.37 -4.26
C ALA A 127 6.95 -8.73 -3.17
N GLY A 128 5.97 -7.85 -2.91
CA GLY A 128 4.87 -8.10 -1.99
C GLY A 128 4.03 -9.31 -2.37
N VAL A 129 3.62 -9.39 -3.63
CA VAL A 129 2.88 -10.56 -4.17
C VAL A 129 3.69 -11.84 -3.97
N LEU A 130 4.96 -11.84 -4.39
CA LEU A 130 5.84 -13.02 -4.25
C LEU A 130 6.04 -13.42 -2.79
N MET A 131 6.25 -12.45 -1.91
CA MET A 131 6.42 -12.67 -0.48
C MET A 131 5.17 -13.30 0.16
N PHE A 132 3.98 -12.77 -0.13
CA PHE A 132 2.72 -13.24 0.45
C PHE A 132 2.10 -14.47 -0.25
N GLU A 133 2.68 -14.94 -1.37
CA GLU A 133 2.42 -16.30 -1.88
C GLU A 133 2.83 -17.36 -0.85
N SER A 134 3.82 -17.08 -0.01
CA SER A 134 4.27 -17.97 1.06
C SER A 134 3.27 -18.04 2.21
N ASP A 135 2.73 -19.24 2.49
CA ASP A 135 1.89 -19.48 3.66
C ASP A 135 2.59 -19.19 4.99
N ARG A 136 3.93 -19.35 5.04
CA ARG A 136 4.72 -19.04 6.23
C ARG A 136 4.70 -17.54 6.51
N VAL A 137 4.94 -16.72 5.49
CA VAL A 137 4.90 -15.25 5.58
C VAL A 137 3.50 -14.79 5.96
N SER A 138 2.47 -15.26 5.27
CA SER A 138 1.09 -14.89 5.54
C SER A 138 0.67 -15.24 6.97
N ARG A 139 1.06 -16.42 7.47
CA ARG A 139 0.81 -16.80 8.88
C ARG A 139 1.61 -15.96 9.88
N PHE A 140 2.82 -15.57 9.54
CA PHE A 140 3.61 -14.68 10.40
C PHE A 140 2.92 -13.33 10.57
N PHE A 141 2.56 -12.66 9.48
CA PHE A 141 1.86 -11.38 9.56
C PHE A 141 0.46 -11.52 10.16
N GLY A 142 -0.34 -12.49 9.68
CA GLY A 142 -1.73 -12.63 10.10
C GLY A 142 -1.93 -13.22 11.50
N ARG A 143 -1.03 -14.10 11.98
CA ARG A 143 -1.19 -14.78 13.26
C ARG A 143 -0.19 -14.37 14.33
N THR A 144 1.09 -14.21 13.97
CA THR A 144 2.13 -13.83 14.93
C THR A 144 2.08 -12.35 15.23
N LEU A 145 2.02 -11.52 14.19
CA LEU A 145 1.92 -10.08 14.32
C LEU A 145 0.46 -9.59 14.42
N ASN A 146 -0.52 -10.47 14.16
CA ASN A 146 -1.94 -10.14 14.15
C ASN A 146 -2.22 -8.84 13.39
N MET A 147 -1.67 -8.77 12.16
CA MET A 147 -1.76 -7.59 11.33
C MET A 147 -3.19 -7.36 10.85
N SER A 148 -3.64 -6.12 10.95
CA SER A 148 -4.94 -5.65 10.49
C SER A 148 -4.73 -4.52 9.49
N ASP A 149 -5.56 -4.50 8.46
CA ASP A 149 -5.63 -3.44 7.46
C ASP A 149 -6.90 -2.63 7.65
N TRP A 150 -6.75 -1.34 7.86
CA TRP A 150 -7.83 -0.36 8.06
C TRP A 150 -7.78 0.74 7.00
N SER A 151 -7.17 0.44 5.86
CA SER A 151 -6.95 1.40 4.80
C SER A 151 -8.24 1.78 4.08
N PHE A 152 -8.41 3.06 3.81
CA PHE A 152 -9.51 3.66 3.06
C PHE A 152 -8.93 4.56 1.96
N GLN A 153 -8.27 3.95 0.97
CA GLN A 153 -7.59 4.70 -0.10
C GLN A 153 -7.62 3.90 -1.41
N PRO A 154 -8.16 4.47 -2.49
CA PRO A 154 -9.22 5.49 -2.48
C PRO A 154 -10.59 4.89 -2.12
N LEU A 155 -11.42 5.64 -1.42
CA LEU A 155 -12.80 5.28 -1.10
C LEU A 155 -13.75 6.19 -1.88
N TYR A 156 -14.70 5.63 -2.59
CA TYR A 156 -15.76 6.41 -3.23
C TYR A 156 -16.98 6.54 -2.32
N ASP A 157 -17.34 7.79 -1.96
CA ASP A 157 -18.60 8.09 -1.27
C ASP A 157 -19.70 8.36 -2.33
N PRO A 158 -20.63 7.40 -2.55
CA PRO A 158 -21.67 7.54 -3.55
C PRO A 158 -22.71 8.63 -3.20
N ARG A 159 -22.82 9.04 -1.92
CA ARG A 159 -23.76 10.09 -1.49
C ARG A 159 -23.26 11.47 -1.85
N ARG A 160 -21.95 11.67 -1.75
CA ARG A 160 -21.29 12.96 -2.06
C ARG A 160 -20.74 13.01 -3.48
N GLY A 161 -20.58 11.86 -4.13
CA GLY A 161 -19.90 11.74 -5.42
C GLY A 161 -18.41 12.07 -5.35
N THR A 162 -17.79 11.84 -4.18
CA THR A 162 -16.40 12.20 -3.92
C THR A 162 -15.51 10.97 -3.81
N LEU A 163 -14.24 11.13 -4.17
CA LEU A 163 -13.17 10.22 -3.78
C LEU A 163 -12.59 10.74 -2.46
N GLU A 164 -12.63 9.89 -1.47
CA GLU A 164 -12.04 10.15 -0.17
C GLU A 164 -10.71 9.40 -0.09
N ASN A 165 -9.68 10.07 0.35
CA ASN A 165 -8.42 9.46 0.66
C ASN A 165 -8.12 9.67 2.14
N GLN A 166 -8.48 8.70 2.97
CA GLN A 166 -8.15 8.69 4.39
C GLN A 166 -6.84 7.96 4.69
N GLY A 167 -6.12 7.63 3.62
CA GLY A 167 -4.82 7.01 3.68
C GLY A 167 -4.85 5.51 3.98
N GLN A 168 -3.67 4.96 3.93
CA GLN A 168 -3.40 3.58 4.32
C GLN A 168 -3.13 3.53 5.81
N ASN A 169 -3.76 2.58 6.50
CA ASN A 169 -3.65 2.41 7.94
C ASN A 169 -3.53 0.93 8.27
N TYR A 170 -2.42 0.56 8.87
CA TYR A 170 -2.13 -0.80 9.27
C TYR A 170 -1.81 -0.86 10.76
N MET A 171 -2.13 -1.97 11.38
CA MET A 171 -1.78 -2.20 12.77
C MET A 171 -1.23 -3.60 12.93
N ILE A 172 -0.13 -3.74 13.65
CA ILE A 172 0.35 -5.01 14.19
C ILE A 172 0.13 -5.06 15.70
N ARG A 173 -0.11 -6.26 16.21
CA ARG A 173 -0.31 -6.50 17.64
C ARG A 173 0.45 -7.72 18.08
N LEU A 174 1.42 -7.51 18.94
CA LEU A 174 2.25 -8.56 19.49
C LEU A 174 1.79 -8.91 20.93
N ARG A 175 1.32 -10.14 21.13
CA ARG A 175 0.95 -10.64 22.43
C ARG A 175 2.18 -10.83 23.31
N LEU A 176 2.19 -10.30 24.54
CA LEU A 176 3.33 -10.36 25.46
C LEU A 176 3.53 -11.73 26.13
N GLY A 177 2.72 -12.71 25.77
CA GLY A 177 2.81 -14.09 26.26
C GLY A 177 1.48 -14.82 26.10
N ARG A 178 1.47 -16.11 26.41
CA ARG A 178 0.27 -16.94 26.22
C ARG A 178 -0.77 -16.73 27.31
N THR A 179 -0.35 -16.35 28.51
CA THR A 179 -1.21 -16.22 29.71
C THR A 179 -1.51 -14.77 30.09
N THR A 180 -0.83 -13.82 29.49
CA THR A 180 -1.07 -12.40 29.75
C THR A 180 -2.19 -11.84 28.83
N PRO A 181 -3.08 -11.02 29.38
CA PRO A 181 -4.07 -10.32 28.57
C PRO A 181 -3.48 -9.14 27.79
N TRP A 182 -2.20 -8.80 28.00
CA TRP A 182 -1.56 -7.63 27.41
C TRP A 182 -0.92 -7.94 26.06
N SER A 183 -1.02 -6.96 25.15
CA SER A 183 -0.33 -6.93 23.86
C SER A 183 0.28 -5.57 23.64
N LEU A 184 1.41 -5.52 22.98
CA LEU A 184 1.93 -4.27 22.39
C LEU A 184 1.33 -4.12 20.99
N PHE A 185 1.07 -2.89 20.59
CA PHE A 185 0.65 -2.59 19.22
C PHE A 185 1.48 -1.47 18.62
N TYR A 186 1.62 -1.52 17.30
CA TYR A 186 2.13 -0.45 16.49
C TYR A 186 1.18 -0.24 15.32
N HIS A 187 0.67 0.97 15.20
CA HIS A 187 -0.16 1.46 14.11
C HIS A 187 0.69 2.39 13.25
N TRP A 188 0.59 2.24 11.94
CA TRP A 188 1.22 3.15 10.98
C TRP A 188 0.27 3.47 9.84
N GLY A 189 0.50 4.60 9.18
CA GLY A 189 -0.33 5.14 8.11
C GLY A 189 -0.23 6.65 8.12
N ASN A 190 -1.37 7.34 8.15
CA ASN A 190 -1.42 8.81 8.26
C ASN A 190 -0.81 9.32 9.57
N SER A 191 -0.83 8.51 10.61
CA SER A 191 -0.14 8.73 11.88
C SER A 191 0.61 7.46 12.29
N GLY A 192 1.68 7.62 13.09
CA GLY A 192 2.37 6.51 13.72
C GLY A 192 2.07 6.50 15.21
N GLU A 193 1.53 5.41 15.72
CA GLU A 193 1.18 5.26 17.12
C GLU A 193 1.67 3.91 17.66
N PHE A 194 2.16 3.90 18.86
CA PHE A 194 2.48 2.65 19.57
C PHE A 194 1.91 2.69 20.98
N GLY A 195 1.59 1.53 21.50
CA GLY A 195 1.04 1.44 22.85
C GLY A 195 0.82 0.00 23.29
N ALA A 196 0.10 -0.13 24.40
CA ALA A 196 -0.32 -1.40 24.95
C ALA A 196 -1.84 -1.52 24.93
N SER A 197 -2.34 -2.71 24.64
CA SER A 197 -3.76 -3.06 24.70
C SER A 197 -3.97 -4.22 25.65
N ARG A 198 -5.07 -4.20 26.40
CA ARG A 198 -5.48 -5.29 27.27
C ARG A 198 -6.75 -5.95 26.74
N HIS A 199 -6.70 -7.26 26.60
CA HIS A 199 -7.90 -8.05 26.34
C HIS A 199 -8.73 -8.18 27.62
N LEU A 200 -9.99 -7.76 27.58
CA LEU A 200 -10.86 -7.71 28.76
C LEU A 200 -11.63 -9.01 28.99
N GLY A 201 -11.39 -10.03 28.16
CA GLY A 201 -12.17 -11.28 28.19
C GLY A 201 -13.52 -11.12 27.50
N ASP A 202 -14.04 -12.24 27.04
CA ASP A 202 -15.42 -12.31 26.57
C ASP A 202 -16.29 -12.33 27.83
N GLY A 203 -17.06 -11.26 28.07
CA GLY A 203 -18.02 -11.17 29.16
C GLY A 203 -19.19 -12.12 28.96
#